data_55c7d07f920373e38c4ea1a63be4e68f
#
_entry.id   55c7d07f920373e38c4ea1a63be4e68f
#
_cell.length_a   1.000
_cell.length_b   1.000
_cell.length_c   1.000
_cell.angle_alpha   90.00
_cell.angle_beta   90.00
_cell.angle_gamma   90.00
#
_symmetry.space_group_name_H-M   'P 1'
#
loop_
_entity.id
_entity.type
_entity.pdbx_description
1 polymer ?
#
loop_
_entity_poly.entity_id
_entity_poly.type
_entity_poly.pdbx_seq_one_letter_code
_entity_poly.pdbx_strand_id
1 'polypeptide(L)'
;MIKELLVKKQSGTYAEALESLGLADLIFQILMQNNKDLRVIIKNCGNEYKIISPVIITQEMIENTGYFQLFKFIKQNNETVIHEAIYDYYNYPQQKQWKNEKRKSIEQIYKEYKGKENESARRKKVKEIENFYEENNKIDFEFDVVTQLSAPNQYSSFSKLYFNFYNNKDKFSILIKEILKNYSNINDNEKINFNNLTGFIKEITCLQLFNPHQGKGLNKDKANGLNATNFKNSWIAESLKVTGALKGMICQPVKVGNSYDLKLFVPDYNEIYYDKQQELIKKFKKYIKGNTPIKIDILNIMLFIKTFIELTPEYKGCVKNTINGFYSVYQKDLGQNKAVVNIAQIQTPDFIIINTEEDSLQWREILDYLITLISRIKEQGDAIQGLLAFRNFISSSNIDSFFKFCRWYSIYLMQALAVEKYYILPISPIFLTKIIKHMETENIKLSEITENEGFKSIAKAIRKSTVLLQYTPAENRSFEIRYGLAQEIQNKSRSKTDFATFIGDFIGSYNAETARAKEKTGENLRAIIKDEEIKKFVELLDKYPSRLVGSLLSAYGFALEKKSSNYDEQITESEEEL
;
A
#
# COMPACT_ATOMS: atom_id res chain seq x y z
N MET A 1 -32.74 20.04 -8.94
CA MET A 1 -32.53 19.39 -7.63
C MET A 1 -31.60 18.22 -7.84
N ILE A 2 -30.40 18.24 -7.27
CA ILE A 2 -29.33 17.29 -7.55
C ILE A 2 -28.94 16.59 -6.25
N LYS A 3 -28.93 15.26 -6.26
CA LYS A 3 -28.52 14.43 -5.12
C LYS A 3 -27.35 13.51 -5.48
N GLU A 4 -27.27 13.10 -6.73
CA GLU A 4 -26.25 12.17 -7.24
C GLU A 4 -25.58 12.75 -8.48
N LEU A 5 -24.27 12.55 -8.56
CA LEU A 5 -23.43 12.96 -9.66
C LEU A 5 -22.58 11.78 -10.13
N LEU A 6 -22.31 11.69 -11.41
CA LEU A 6 -21.67 10.53 -12.05
C LEU A 6 -20.38 10.95 -12.76
N VAL A 7 -19.30 10.24 -12.48
CA VAL A 7 -18.04 10.35 -13.21
C VAL A 7 -17.82 9.03 -13.96
N LYS A 8 -18.03 9.04 -15.28
CA LYS A 8 -17.88 7.85 -16.13
C LYS A 8 -16.43 7.47 -16.30
N LYS A 9 -16.09 6.20 -16.16
CA LYS A 9 -14.75 5.67 -16.35
C LYS A 9 -14.46 5.45 -17.84
N GLN A 10 -13.88 6.46 -18.48
CA GLN A 10 -13.59 6.43 -19.93
C GLN A 10 -12.16 5.98 -20.23
N SER A 11 -11.20 6.35 -19.38
CA SER A 11 -9.78 6.07 -19.62
C SER A 11 -9.33 4.69 -19.13
N GLY A 12 -10.07 4.08 -18.22
CA GLY A 12 -9.67 2.85 -17.52
C GLY A 12 -8.45 3.03 -16.61
N THR A 13 -8.12 4.29 -16.25
CA THR A 13 -6.98 4.63 -15.40
C THR A 13 -7.44 5.28 -14.09
N TYR A 14 -6.53 5.90 -13.38
CA TYR A 14 -6.86 6.65 -12.15
C TYR A 14 -7.40 8.07 -12.41
N ALA A 15 -7.46 8.51 -13.67
CA ALA A 15 -7.92 9.87 -14.01
C ALA A 15 -9.30 10.17 -13.45
N GLU A 16 -10.23 9.23 -13.61
CA GLU A 16 -11.61 9.37 -13.14
C GLU A 16 -11.73 9.22 -11.62
N ALA A 17 -10.84 8.46 -10.98
CA ALA A 17 -10.76 8.40 -9.51
C ALA A 17 -10.35 9.77 -8.94
N LEU A 18 -9.38 10.46 -9.56
CA LEU A 18 -9.03 11.84 -9.18
C LEU A 18 -10.17 12.82 -9.44
N GLU A 19 -10.83 12.71 -10.59
CA GLU A 19 -11.96 13.56 -10.96
C GLU A 19 -13.12 13.40 -9.96
N SER A 20 -13.41 12.18 -9.52
CA SER A 20 -14.44 11.88 -8.53
C SER A 20 -14.13 12.49 -7.15
N LEU A 21 -12.86 12.46 -6.72
CA LEU A 21 -12.41 13.10 -5.49
C LEU A 21 -12.55 14.62 -5.56
N GLY A 22 -12.18 15.23 -6.69
CA GLY A 22 -12.34 16.66 -6.89
C GLY A 22 -13.81 17.10 -6.94
N LEU A 23 -14.68 16.26 -7.54
CA LEU A 23 -16.12 16.53 -7.56
C LEU A 23 -16.74 16.39 -6.15
N ALA A 24 -16.27 15.42 -5.36
CA ALA A 24 -16.68 15.27 -3.97
C ALA A 24 -16.26 16.49 -3.12
N ASP A 25 -15.05 17.03 -3.34
CA ASP A 25 -14.60 18.25 -2.69
C ASP A 25 -15.48 19.46 -3.06
N LEU A 26 -15.83 19.60 -4.34
CA LEU A 26 -16.75 20.65 -4.79
C LEU A 26 -18.10 20.58 -4.03
N ILE A 27 -18.70 19.40 -3.94
CA ILE A 27 -19.95 19.19 -3.22
C ILE A 27 -19.78 19.51 -1.73
N PHE A 28 -18.70 19.04 -1.13
CA PHE A 28 -18.36 19.31 0.26
C PHE A 28 -18.29 20.82 0.56
N GLN A 29 -17.64 21.61 -0.32
CA GLN A 29 -17.54 23.07 -0.18
C GLN A 29 -18.93 23.75 -0.28
N ILE A 30 -19.78 23.32 -1.20
CA ILE A 30 -21.16 23.84 -1.32
C ILE A 30 -21.94 23.57 -0.03
N LEU A 31 -21.88 22.34 0.48
CA LEU A 31 -22.58 21.95 1.70
C LEU A 31 -22.07 22.71 2.93
N MET A 32 -20.75 22.88 3.04
CA MET A 32 -20.11 23.60 4.13
C MET A 32 -20.55 25.06 4.17
N GLN A 33 -20.56 25.77 3.04
CA GLN A 33 -21.00 27.17 2.98
C GLN A 33 -22.49 27.34 3.28
N ASN A 34 -23.30 26.31 3.05
CA ASN A 34 -24.73 26.32 3.36
C ASN A 34 -25.07 25.67 4.72
N ASN A 35 -24.08 25.38 5.58
CA ASN A 35 -24.25 24.75 6.89
C ASN A 35 -25.12 23.47 6.84
N LYS A 36 -24.84 22.60 5.85
CA LYS A 36 -25.53 21.32 5.66
C LYS A 36 -24.68 20.15 6.16
N ASP A 37 -25.30 18.97 6.22
CA ASP A 37 -24.56 17.72 6.51
C ASP A 37 -23.44 17.51 5.48
N LEU A 38 -22.25 17.19 5.96
CA LEU A 38 -21.02 17.09 5.15
C LEU A 38 -20.67 15.66 4.73
N ARG A 39 -21.53 14.65 5.01
CA ARG A 39 -21.29 13.24 4.72
C ARG A 39 -21.46 12.89 3.24
N VAL A 40 -20.64 13.48 2.40
CA VAL A 40 -20.57 13.17 0.96
C VAL A 40 -19.99 11.77 0.78
N ILE A 41 -20.68 10.91 0.00
CA ILE A 41 -20.25 9.54 -0.28
C ILE A 41 -19.64 9.46 -1.68
N ILE A 42 -18.50 8.80 -1.79
CA ILE A 42 -17.89 8.38 -3.05
C ILE A 42 -18.12 6.88 -3.17
N LYS A 43 -18.76 6.45 -4.27
CA LYS A 43 -19.10 5.04 -4.52
C LYS A 43 -18.64 4.61 -5.90
N ASN A 44 -17.95 3.49 -5.98
CA ASN A 44 -17.57 2.84 -7.24
C ASN A 44 -18.69 1.90 -7.69
N CYS A 45 -19.30 2.20 -8.83
CA CYS A 45 -20.36 1.41 -9.43
C CYS A 45 -19.90 0.59 -10.65
N GLY A 46 -18.61 0.26 -10.72
CA GLY A 46 -18.02 -0.47 -11.85
C GLY A 46 -17.62 0.49 -12.98
N ASN A 47 -18.52 0.85 -13.84
CA ASN A 47 -18.26 1.71 -15.01
C ASN A 47 -18.20 3.21 -14.69
N GLU A 48 -18.56 3.59 -13.48
CA GLU A 48 -18.62 4.98 -13.05
C GLU A 48 -18.35 5.11 -11.55
N TYR A 49 -17.94 6.30 -11.13
CA TYR A 49 -18.01 6.72 -9.74
C TYR A 49 -19.25 7.56 -9.53
N LYS A 50 -19.97 7.27 -8.45
CA LYS A 50 -21.14 8.01 -8.01
C LYS A 50 -20.77 8.85 -6.79
N ILE A 51 -21.04 10.16 -6.86
CA ILE A 51 -20.89 11.09 -5.76
C ILE A 51 -22.28 11.40 -5.22
N ILE A 52 -22.52 11.08 -3.96
CA ILE A 52 -23.84 11.18 -3.34
C ILE A 52 -23.80 12.26 -2.27
N SER A 53 -24.60 13.30 -2.45
CA SER A 53 -24.82 14.34 -1.44
C SER A 53 -25.79 13.83 -0.37
N PRO A 54 -25.55 14.08 0.93
CA PRO A 54 -26.47 13.71 2.01
C PRO A 54 -27.82 14.42 1.88
N VAL A 55 -27.85 15.62 1.31
CA VAL A 55 -29.05 16.41 1.06
C VAL A 55 -29.20 16.77 -0.42
N ILE A 56 -30.41 17.10 -0.84
CA ILE A 56 -30.65 17.59 -2.20
C ILE A 56 -30.06 18.99 -2.35
N ILE A 57 -29.16 19.19 -3.30
CA ILE A 57 -28.62 20.50 -3.65
C ILE A 57 -29.67 21.26 -4.44
N THR A 58 -30.16 22.35 -3.86
CA THR A 58 -31.19 23.21 -4.44
C THR A 58 -30.56 24.38 -5.20
N GLN A 59 -31.35 25.04 -6.05
CA GLN A 59 -30.94 26.25 -6.75
C GLN A 59 -30.55 27.36 -5.76
N GLU A 60 -31.30 27.50 -4.67
CA GLU A 60 -31.03 28.47 -3.60
C GLU A 60 -29.66 28.23 -2.95
N MET A 61 -29.30 26.95 -2.68
CA MET A 61 -27.97 26.63 -2.14
C MET A 61 -26.85 27.03 -3.10
N ILE A 62 -27.05 26.84 -4.42
CA ILE A 62 -26.08 27.25 -5.42
C ILE A 62 -25.92 28.75 -5.47
N GLU A 63 -27.02 29.51 -5.42
CA GLU A 63 -27.05 30.98 -5.42
C GLU A 63 -26.45 31.59 -4.16
N ASN A 64 -26.65 30.94 -3.01
CA ASN A 64 -26.08 31.35 -1.72
C ASN A 64 -24.60 30.98 -1.59
N THR A 65 -24.06 30.12 -2.47
CA THR A 65 -22.65 29.74 -2.43
C THR A 65 -21.80 30.86 -3.03
N GLY A 66 -21.00 31.48 -2.16
CA GLY A 66 -20.00 32.48 -2.58
C GLY A 66 -18.85 31.86 -3.36
N TYR A 67 -18.05 32.72 -3.97
CA TYR A 67 -16.84 32.26 -4.68
C TYR A 67 -15.88 31.51 -3.74
N PHE A 68 -15.40 30.39 -4.20
CA PHE A 68 -14.29 29.65 -3.59
C PHE A 68 -13.34 29.11 -4.67
N GLN A 69 -12.12 28.84 -4.26
CA GLN A 69 -11.10 28.31 -5.19
C GLN A 69 -11.38 26.83 -5.47
N LEU A 70 -11.57 26.50 -6.75
CA LEU A 70 -11.79 25.10 -7.19
C LEU A 70 -10.58 24.19 -6.92
N PHE A 71 -9.38 24.78 -6.86
CA PHE A 71 -8.14 24.10 -6.48
C PHE A 71 -7.16 25.11 -5.86
N LYS A 72 -6.26 24.63 -5.00
CA LYS A 72 -5.24 25.49 -4.36
C LYS A 72 -4.27 26.08 -5.37
N PHE A 73 -3.97 27.35 -5.22
CA PHE A 73 -2.87 27.99 -5.93
C PHE A 73 -1.52 27.51 -5.36
N ILE A 74 -0.55 27.21 -6.23
CA ILE A 74 0.80 26.84 -5.82
C ILE A 74 1.74 28.03 -6.06
N LYS A 75 2.13 28.67 -4.95
CA LYS A 75 3.14 29.73 -4.98
C LYS A 75 4.51 29.12 -5.20
N GLN A 76 5.16 29.47 -6.32
CA GLN A 76 6.45 28.90 -6.73
C GLN A 76 7.65 29.80 -6.38
N ASN A 77 7.44 31.10 -6.20
CA ASN A 77 8.48 32.08 -5.95
C ASN A 77 8.39 32.64 -4.52
N ASN A 78 9.48 33.22 -4.03
CA ASN A 78 9.52 33.95 -2.75
C ASN A 78 8.92 35.36 -2.81
N GLU A 79 8.00 35.62 -3.71
CA GLU A 79 7.30 36.89 -3.80
C GLU A 79 6.64 37.23 -2.47
N THR A 80 6.89 38.45 -1.98
CA THR A 80 6.34 38.95 -0.72
C THR A 80 4.88 39.39 -0.86
N VAL A 81 4.49 39.85 -2.04
CA VAL A 81 3.13 40.30 -2.35
C VAL A 81 2.38 39.17 -3.04
N ILE A 82 1.31 38.71 -2.41
CA ILE A 82 0.39 37.73 -2.99
C ILE A 82 -0.81 38.52 -3.53
N HIS A 83 -1.20 38.23 -4.78
CA HIS A 83 -2.38 38.84 -5.37
C HIS A 83 -3.61 38.53 -4.50
N GLU A 84 -4.51 39.50 -4.29
CA GLU A 84 -5.73 39.36 -3.46
C GLU A 84 -6.64 38.19 -3.84
N ALA A 85 -6.56 37.75 -5.10
CA ALA A 85 -7.25 36.56 -5.60
C ALA A 85 -6.77 35.26 -4.91
N ILE A 86 -5.59 35.27 -4.29
CA ILE A 86 -4.93 34.10 -3.75
C ILE A 86 -5.03 34.16 -2.22
N TYR A 87 -6.16 33.73 -1.65
CA TYR A 87 -6.37 33.72 -0.21
C TYR A 87 -6.07 32.37 0.45
N ASP A 88 -6.13 31.25 -0.31
CA ASP A 88 -5.65 29.93 0.12
C ASP A 88 -4.65 29.38 -0.91
N TYR A 89 -3.40 29.23 -0.49
CA TYR A 89 -2.32 28.82 -1.38
C TYR A 89 -1.33 27.91 -0.67
N TYR A 90 -0.67 27.12 -1.48
CA TYR A 90 0.43 26.29 -1.04
C TYR A 90 1.76 27.02 -1.25
N ASN A 91 2.45 27.34 -0.16
CA ASN A 91 3.76 28.02 -0.21
C ASN A 91 4.88 26.98 -0.44
N TYR A 92 5.08 26.58 -1.70
CA TYR A 92 6.05 25.56 -2.06
C TYR A 92 7.50 25.89 -1.67
N PRO A 93 8.03 27.11 -1.88
CA PRO A 93 9.39 27.45 -1.45
C PRO A 93 9.60 27.26 0.06
N GLN A 94 8.68 27.69 0.88
CA GLN A 94 8.75 27.55 2.33
C GLN A 94 8.67 26.07 2.75
N GLN A 95 7.76 25.31 2.17
CA GLN A 95 7.62 23.87 2.44
C GLN A 95 8.90 23.09 2.05
N LYS A 96 9.49 23.44 0.91
CA LYS A 96 10.76 22.87 0.44
C LYS A 96 11.92 23.22 1.39
N GLN A 97 11.96 24.43 1.89
CA GLN A 97 12.94 24.87 2.88
C GLN A 97 12.82 24.03 4.16
N TRP A 98 11.63 23.94 4.75
CA TRP A 98 11.39 23.15 5.97
C TRP A 98 11.75 21.67 5.79
N LYS A 99 11.41 21.07 4.66
CA LYS A 99 11.81 19.68 4.36
C LYS A 99 13.31 19.50 4.27
N ASN A 100 14.03 20.47 3.67
CA ASN A 100 15.48 20.45 3.60
C ASN A 100 16.12 20.65 4.97
N GLU A 101 15.58 21.52 5.81
CA GLU A 101 16.02 21.74 7.19
C GLU A 101 15.83 20.46 8.03
N LYS A 102 14.62 19.84 7.96
CA LYS A 102 14.35 18.56 8.62
C LYS A 102 15.38 17.50 8.22
N ARG A 103 15.63 17.33 6.91
CA ARG A 103 16.60 16.36 6.40
C ARG A 103 18.02 16.64 6.94
N LYS A 104 18.49 17.89 6.88
CA LYS A 104 19.82 18.28 7.38
C LYS A 104 19.95 18.01 8.88
N SER A 105 18.92 18.32 9.67
CA SER A 105 18.93 18.06 11.11
C SER A 105 19.02 16.55 11.41
N ILE A 106 18.29 15.72 10.67
CA ILE A 106 18.37 14.26 10.80
C ILE A 106 19.76 13.76 10.37
N GLU A 107 20.29 14.21 9.22
CA GLU A 107 21.64 13.87 8.75
C GLU A 107 22.72 14.24 9.77
N GLN A 108 22.56 15.37 10.48
CA GLN A 108 23.46 15.80 11.53
C GLN A 108 23.43 14.84 12.72
N ILE A 109 22.24 14.41 13.17
CA ILE A 109 22.08 13.42 14.24
C ILE A 109 22.79 12.10 13.86
N TYR A 110 22.66 11.63 12.61
CA TYR A 110 23.36 10.43 12.16
C TYR A 110 24.89 10.59 12.13
N LYS A 111 25.40 11.81 11.96
CA LYS A 111 26.85 12.09 12.04
C LYS A 111 27.35 12.17 13.48
N GLU A 112 26.57 12.77 14.38
CA GLU A 112 26.92 12.96 15.79
C GLU A 112 26.85 11.64 16.59
N TYR A 113 25.81 10.84 16.35
CA TYR A 113 25.56 9.58 17.06
C TYR A 113 25.95 8.38 16.19
N LYS A 114 27.23 8.29 15.83
CA LYS A 114 27.78 7.13 15.11
C LYS A 114 28.00 5.96 16.06
N GLY A 115 27.86 4.73 15.54
CA GLY A 115 28.10 3.49 16.28
C GLY A 115 26.82 2.86 16.85
N LYS A 116 26.87 1.54 17.09
CA LYS A 116 25.73 0.77 17.60
C LYS A 116 25.35 1.17 19.03
N GLU A 117 26.32 1.55 19.84
CA GLU A 117 26.13 1.99 21.23
C GLU A 117 25.25 3.26 21.35
N ASN A 118 25.26 4.09 20.32
CA ASN A 118 24.52 5.36 20.29
C ASN A 118 23.14 5.28 19.62
N GLU A 119 22.74 4.11 19.18
CA GLU A 119 21.55 3.92 18.36
C GLU A 119 20.24 4.33 19.06
N SER A 120 20.06 3.96 20.32
CA SER A 120 18.88 4.33 21.10
C SER A 120 18.76 5.85 21.26
N ALA A 121 19.87 6.52 21.54
CA ALA A 121 19.93 7.98 21.64
C ALA A 121 19.64 8.65 20.29
N ARG A 122 20.23 8.13 19.21
CA ARG A 122 20.00 8.60 17.84
C ARG A 122 18.51 8.53 17.48
N ARG A 123 17.85 7.38 17.72
CA ARG A 123 16.43 7.20 17.45
C ARG A 123 15.55 8.19 18.22
N LYS A 124 15.82 8.37 19.50
CA LYS A 124 15.10 9.34 20.31
C LYS A 124 15.22 10.74 19.71
N LYS A 125 16.42 11.15 19.33
CA LYS A 125 16.66 12.46 18.71
C LYS A 125 15.99 12.64 17.35
N VAL A 126 16.04 11.62 16.49
CA VAL A 126 15.33 11.64 15.19
C VAL A 126 13.84 11.79 15.42
N LYS A 127 13.25 11.01 16.36
CA LYS A 127 11.84 11.09 16.69
C LYS A 127 11.43 12.46 17.24
N GLU A 128 12.28 13.09 18.06
CA GLU A 128 12.06 14.47 18.55
C GLU A 128 11.96 15.47 17.38
N ILE A 129 12.86 15.35 16.38
CA ILE A 129 12.81 16.19 15.17
C ILE A 129 11.54 15.92 14.36
N GLU A 130 11.19 14.66 14.15
CA GLU A 130 9.98 14.29 13.43
C GLU A 130 8.73 14.84 14.09
N ASN A 131 8.60 14.65 15.40
CA ASN A 131 7.48 15.17 16.19
C ASN A 131 7.40 16.71 16.12
N PHE A 132 8.54 17.41 16.20
CA PHE A 132 8.57 18.88 16.08
C PHE A 132 7.97 19.37 14.76
N TYR A 133 8.32 18.74 13.63
CA TYR A 133 7.77 19.13 12.32
C TYR A 133 6.30 18.74 12.16
N GLU A 134 5.87 17.68 12.85
CA GLU A 134 4.50 17.20 12.83
C GLU A 134 3.58 18.05 13.71
N GLU A 135 3.93 18.29 14.96
CA GLU A 135 3.15 19.09 15.92
C GLU A 135 2.94 20.53 15.44
N ASN A 136 3.95 21.08 14.76
CA ASN A 136 3.86 22.43 14.20
C ASN A 136 3.22 22.47 12.80
N ASN A 137 2.73 21.35 12.25
CA ASN A 137 2.17 21.23 10.90
C ASN A 137 3.02 21.90 9.81
N LYS A 138 4.36 21.89 9.96
CA LYS A 138 5.26 22.62 9.06
C LYS A 138 5.27 22.06 7.65
N ILE A 139 5.19 20.71 7.51
CA ILE A 139 5.19 20.07 6.20
C ILE A 139 3.79 19.55 5.90
N ASP A 140 3.15 20.15 4.89
CA ASP A 140 1.82 19.77 4.44
C ASP A 140 1.81 18.37 3.78
N PHE A 141 0.73 17.63 4.01
CA PHE A 141 0.53 16.29 3.43
C PHE A 141 0.41 16.30 1.89
N GLU A 142 0.11 17.44 1.28
CA GLU A 142 0.03 17.62 -0.18
C GLU A 142 1.41 17.80 -0.84
N PHE A 143 2.49 17.92 -0.04
CA PHE A 143 3.83 18.28 -0.53
C PHE A 143 4.38 17.35 -1.62
N ASP A 144 4.13 16.07 -1.53
CA ASP A 144 4.57 15.07 -2.51
C ASP A 144 3.98 15.34 -3.91
N VAL A 145 2.68 15.66 -3.98
CA VAL A 145 1.97 16.01 -5.22
C VAL A 145 2.43 17.36 -5.75
N VAL A 146 2.49 18.38 -4.87
CA VAL A 146 2.92 19.73 -5.21
C VAL A 146 4.34 19.72 -5.78
N THR A 147 5.23 18.88 -5.27
CA THR A 147 6.59 18.71 -5.81
C THR A 147 6.57 18.27 -7.28
N GLN A 148 5.61 17.44 -7.69
CA GLN A 148 5.47 17.03 -9.09
C GLN A 148 4.87 18.13 -9.98
N LEU A 149 4.02 18.97 -9.41
CA LEU A 149 3.38 20.10 -10.10
C LEU A 149 4.27 21.35 -10.18
N SER A 150 5.27 21.45 -9.33
CA SER A 150 6.15 22.63 -9.23
C SER A 150 7.16 22.77 -10.37
N ALA A 151 7.25 21.81 -11.28
CA ALA A 151 8.08 21.95 -12.47
C ALA A 151 7.61 23.14 -13.31
N PRO A 152 8.52 24.02 -13.80
CA PRO A 152 8.18 25.35 -14.33
C PRO A 152 7.09 25.40 -15.40
N ASN A 153 6.88 24.34 -16.16
CA ASN A 153 5.92 24.30 -17.25
C ASN A 153 4.67 23.45 -16.99
N GLN A 154 4.59 22.78 -15.83
CA GLN A 154 3.49 21.85 -15.58
C GLN A 154 2.25 22.55 -14.99
N TYR A 155 2.45 23.54 -14.13
CA TYR A 155 1.36 24.23 -13.44
C TYR A 155 0.97 25.59 -14.08
N SER A 156 1.70 26.07 -15.09
CA SER A 156 1.46 27.39 -15.70
C SER A 156 0.05 27.56 -16.28
N SER A 157 -0.49 26.51 -16.89
CA SER A 157 -1.86 26.52 -17.44
C SER A 157 -2.92 26.61 -16.32
N PHE A 158 -2.70 25.92 -15.19
CA PHE A 158 -3.60 25.97 -14.04
C PHE A 158 -3.55 27.33 -13.33
N SER A 159 -2.38 27.99 -13.27
CA SER A 159 -2.29 29.35 -12.73
C SER A 159 -3.11 30.34 -13.57
N LYS A 160 -3.05 30.23 -14.89
CA LYS A 160 -3.90 31.06 -15.78
C LYS A 160 -5.38 30.78 -15.58
N LEU A 161 -5.75 29.51 -15.43
CA LEU A 161 -7.11 29.10 -15.18
C LEU A 161 -7.62 29.61 -13.82
N TYR A 162 -6.76 29.57 -12.79
CA TYR A 162 -7.06 30.09 -11.47
C TYR A 162 -7.48 31.58 -11.51
N PHE A 163 -6.67 32.41 -12.18
CA PHE A 163 -7.01 33.84 -12.36
C PHE A 163 -8.22 34.05 -13.27
N ASN A 164 -8.44 33.20 -14.26
CA ASN A 164 -9.65 33.25 -15.07
C ASN A 164 -10.93 33.01 -14.26
N PHE A 165 -10.89 32.10 -13.28
CA PHE A 165 -12.02 31.90 -12.36
C PHE A 165 -12.25 33.12 -11.47
N TYR A 166 -11.20 33.66 -10.87
CA TYR A 166 -11.31 34.83 -10.02
C TYR A 166 -11.86 36.06 -10.77
N ASN A 167 -11.39 36.31 -11.98
CA ASN A 167 -11.84 37.41 -12.82
C ASN A 167 -13.32 37.26 -13.27
N ASN A 168 -13.89 36.08 -13.16
CA ASN A 168 -15.30 35.79 -13.47
C ASN A 168 -16.07 35.33 -12.22
N LYS A 169 -15.64 35.74 -11.03
CA LYS A 169 -16.25 35.31 -9.74
C LYS A 169 -17.72 35.68 -9.60
N ASP A 170 -18.15 36.75 -10.24
CA ASP A 170 -19.55 37.16 -10.35
C ASP A 170 -20.46 36.14 -11.07
N LYS A 171 -19.87 35.29 -11.90
CA LYS A 171 -20.56 34.20 -12.61
C LYS A 171 -20.37 32.83 -11.95
N PHE A 172 -19.85 32.78 -10.72
CA PHE A 172 -19.43 31.52 -10.11
C PHE A 172 -20.62 30.58 -9.81
N SER A 173 -21.75 31.12 -9.41
CA SER A 173 -22.98 30.33 -9.21
C SER A 173 -23.48 29.68 -10.51
N ILE A 174 -23.35 30.40 -11.64
CA ILE A 174 -23.67 29.84 -12.97
C ILE A 174 -22.69 28.71 -13.32
N LEU A 175 -21.41 28.91 -13.02
CA LEU A 175 -20.38 27.89 -13.24
C LEU A 175 -20.68 26.63 -12.44
N ILE A 176 -20.95 26.75 -11.13
CA ILE A 176 -21.32 25.61 -10.29
C ILE A 176 -22.55 24.88 -10.86
N LYS A 177 -23.58 25.64 -11.24
CA LYS A 177 -24.79 25.06 -11.82
C LYS A 177 -24.50 24.24 -13.07
N GLU A 178 -23.69 24.74 -14.00
CA GLU A 178 -23.31 24.02 -15.23
C GLU A 178 -22.43 22.79 -14.92
N ILE A 179 -21.51 22.88 -13.96
CA ILE A 179 -20.74 21.72 -13.50
C ILE A 179 -21.68 20.64 -12.97
N LEU A 180 -22.54 20.98 -12.01
CA LEU A 180 -23.46 20.03 -11.40
C LEU A 180 -24.41 19.41 -12.43
N LYS A 181 -24.89 20.21 -13.38
CA LYS A 181 -25.73 19.73 -14.48
C LYS A 181 -24.99 18.71 -15.33
N ASN A 182 -23.75 18.98 -15.70
CA ASN A 182 -22.95 18.10 -16.55
C ASN A 182 -22.71 16.71 -15.91
N TYR A 183 -22.50 16.65 -14.58
CA TYR A 183 -22.28 15.39 -13.86
C TYR A 183 -23.57 14.73 -13.36
N SER A 184 -24.72 15.41 -13.39
CA SER A 184 -26.01 14.85 -12.96
C SER A 184 -26.80 14.19 -14.10
N ASN A 185 -26.48 14.49 -15.37
CA ASN A 185 -27.23 13.99 -16.51
C ASN A 185 -26.76 12.60 -16.94
N ILE A 186 -27.69 11.65 -16.88
CA ILE A 186 -27.52 10.27 -17.34
C ILE A 186 -27.48 10.19 -18.88
N ASN A 187 -28.00 11.20 -19.58
CA ASN A 187 -28.07 11.24 -21.05
C ASN A 187 -26.79 11.84 -21.66
N ASP A 188 -26.07 11.02 -22.41
CA ASP A 188 -24.75 11.28 -23.01
C ASP A 188 -24.65 12.48 -23.97
N ASN A 189 -25.75 13.16 -24.28
CA ASN A 189 -25.81 14.13 -25.38
C ASN A 189 -25.83 15.60 -24.94
N GLU A 190 -25.93 15.92 -23.66
CA GLU A 190 -25.88 17.32 -23.22
C GLU A 190 -24.46 17.72 -22.83
N LYS A 191 -23.70 18.25 -23.78
CA LYS A 191 -22.42 18.92 -23.53
C LYS A 191 -22.65 20.17 -22.67
N ILE A 192 -21.65 20.51 -21.83
CA ILE A 192 -21.67 21.77 -21.07
C ILE A 192 -22.03 22.92 -22.02
N ASN A 193 -23.02 23.70 -21.65
CA ASN A 193 -23.40 24.87 -22.43
C ASN A 193 -22.44 26.03 -22.16
N PHE A 194 -21.34 26.06 -22.90
CA PHE A 194 -20.37 27.15 -22.82
C PHE A 194 -20.90 28.53 -23.20
N ASN A 195 -22.07 28.62 -23.82
CA ASN A 195 -22.70 29.92 -24.11
C ASN A 195 -23.05 30.68 -22.81
N ASN A 196 -23.38 29.98 -21.75
CA ASN A 196 -23.65 30.56 -20.43
C ASN A 196 -22.36 30.89 -19.67
N LEU A 197 -21.20 30.39 -20.12
CA LEU A 197 -19.89 30.54 -19.49
C LEU A 197 -18.96 31.46 -20.31
N THR A 198 -19.52 32.54 -20.83
CA THR A 198 -18.72 33.56 -21.53
C THR A 198 -17.66 34.16 -20.63
N GLY A 199 -16.41 34.22 -21.10
CA GLY A 199 -15.25 34.65 -20.31
C GLY A 199 -14.43 33.51 -19.71
N PHE A 200 -15.00 32.31 -19.54
CA PHE A 200 -14.24 31.15 -19.10
C PHE A 200 -13.46 30.49 -20.24
N ILE A 201 -12.27 29.97 -19.92
CA ILE A 201 -11.47 29.15 -20.83
C ILE A 201 -12.25 27.85 -21.14
N LYS A 202 -12.28 27.41 -22.39
CA LYS A 202 -13.02 26.19 -22.77
C LYS A 202 -12.22 24.91 -22.57
N GLU A 203 -10.93 24.97 -22.84
CA GLU A 203 -10.04 23.81 -22.84
C GLU A 203 -8.68 24.14 -22.21
N ILE A 204 -8.08 23.16 -21.56
CA ILE A 204 -6.75 23.24 -20.98
C ILE A 204 -5.91 22.05 -21.47
N THR A 205 -4.60 22.23 -21.55
CA THR A 205 -3.67 21.15 -21.85
C THR A 205 -3.67 20.09 -20.74
N CYS A 206 -3.86 18.83 -21.12
CA CYS A 206 -3.80 17.71 -20.19
C CYS A 206 -2.42 17.53 -19.58
N LEU A 207 -2.34 17.38 -18.28
CA LEU A 207 -1.13 16.92 -17.62
C LEU A 207 -1.08 15.39 -17.57
N GLN A 208 0.05 14.82 -18.01
CA GLN A 208 0.27 13.38 -17.95
C GLN A 208 0.16 12.82 -16.51
N LEU A 209 0.49 13.64 -15.52
CA LEU A 209 0.37 13.29 -14.09
C LEU A 209 -1.07 12.89 -13.70
N PHE A 210 -2.09 13.50 -14.33
CA PHE A 210 -3.51 13.21 -14.10
C PHE A 210 -4.13 12.35 -15.18
N ASN A 211 -3.51 12.32 -16.37
CA ASN A 211 -4.01 11.64 -17.56
C ASN A 211 -2.90 10.76 -18.16
N PRO A 212 -2.59 9.61 -17.57
CA PRO A 212 -1.47 8.78 -18.01
C PRO A 212 -1.64 8.25 -19.44
N HIS A 213 -2.88 8.15 -19.91
CA HIS A 213 -3.27 7.71 -21.25
C HIS A 213 -3.14 8.80 -22.32
N GLN A 214 -2.85 10.05 -21.96
CA GLN A 214 -2.82 11.22 -22.86
C GLN A 214 -1.49 11.98 -22.82
N GLY A 215 -0.38 11.36 -22.49
CA GLY A 215 0.88 12.06 -22.33
C GLY A 215 1.81 11.96 -23.55
N LYS A 216 2.81 12.88 -23.64
CA LYS A 216 3.87 12.85 -24.65
C LYS A 216 4.61 11.50 -24.76
N GLY A 217 4.70 10.74 -23.69
CA GLY A 217 5.37 9.44 -23.65
C GLY A 217 4.64 8.33 -24.40
N LEU A 218 3.32 8.45 -24.60
CA LEU A 218 2.52 7.51 -25.39
C LEU A 218 2.51 7.84 -26.88
N ASN A 219 2.84 9.08 -27.24
CA ASN A 219 2.84 9.56 -28.62
C ASN A 219 4.22 9.32 -29.23
N LYS A 220 4.61 8.08 -29.41
CA LYS A 220 5.94 7.74 -29.89
C LYS A 220 6.17 8.03 -31.36
N ASP A 221 5.16 8.07 -32.19
CA ASP A 221 5.41 8.04 -33.60
C ASP A 221 5.01 9.35 -34.29
N LYS A 222 6.02 10.00 -34.75
CA LYS A 222 5.97 10.88 -35.92
C LYS A 222 5.73 10.07 -37.22
N ALA A 223 4.88 9.06 -37.16
CA ALA A 223 4.47 8.39 -38.36
C ALA A 223 3.77 9.43 -39.24
N ASN A 224 4.35 9.75 -40.37
CA ASN A 224 3.81 10.68 -41.38
C ASN A 224 3.67 12.14 -40.94
N GLY A 225 4.49 12.64 -40.03
CA GLY A 225 4.47 14.06 -39.65
C GLY A 225 3.30 14.50 -38.76
N LEU A 226 2.42 13.60 -38.36
CA LEU A 226 1.35 13.88 -37.42
C LEU A 226 1.92 13.87 -35.99
N ASN A 227 2.22 15.05 -35.47
CA ASN A 227 2.50 15.22 -34.05
C ASN A 227 1.17 15.24 -33.30
N ALA A 228 0.84 14.16 -32.59
CA ALA A 228 -0.17 14.21 -31.55
C ALA A 228 0.39 15.05 -30.39
N THR A 229 0.38 16.36 -30.54
CA THR A 229 0.94 17.30 -29.57
C THR A 229 -0.17 17.86 -28.69
N ASN A 230 0.05 17.82 -27.38
CA ASN A 230 -0.71 18.56 -26.38
C ASN A 230 -2.23 18.30 -26.47
N PHE A 231 -2.65 17.10 -26.10
CA PHE A 231 -4.08 16.83 -25.91
C PHE A 231 -4.69 17.88 -24.98
N LYS A 232 -5.88 18.33 -25.34
CA LYS A 232 -6.66 19.27 -24.55
C LYS A 232 -7.91 18.58 -24.02
N ASN A 233 -8.22 18.84 -22.78
CA ASN A 233 -9.45 18.40 -22.13
C ASN A 233 -10.29 19.59 -21.70
N SER A 234 -11.54 19.33 -21.33
CA SER A 234 -12.35 20.27 -20.59
C SER A 234 -11.61 20.73 -19.34
N TRP A 235 -11.49 22.04 -19.17
CA TRP A 235 -10.86 22.62 -18.00
C TRP A 235 -11.59 22.23 -16.71
N ILE A 236 -12.89 21.92 -16.77
CA ILE A 236 -13.67 21.46 -15.60
C ILE A 236 -13.10 20.13 -15.11
N ALA A 237 -13.01 19.13 -15.98
CA ALA A 237 -12.46 17.82 -15.62
C ALA A 237 -11.01 17.94 -15.12
N GLU A 238 -10.16 18.74 -15.80
CA GLU A 238 -8.77 18.94 -15.35
C GLU A 238 -8.68 19.68 -14.00
N SER A 239 -9.55 20.65 -13.75
CA SER A 239 -9.63 21.32 -12.43
C SER A 239 -10.02 20.35 -11.31
N LEU A 240 -11.00 19.48 -11.56
CA LEU A 240 -11.40 18.46 -10.60
C LEU A 240 -10.28 17.43 -10.38
N LYS A 241 -9.56 17.01 -11.43
CA LYS A 241 -8.42 16.09 -11.31
C LYS A 241 -7.26 16.70 -10.50
N VAL A 242 -6.94 17.98 -10.67
CA VAL A 242 -5.90 18.62 -9.85
C VAL A 242 -6.29 18.70 -8.39
N THR A 243 -7.55 19.06 -8.10
CA THR A 243 -8.08 19.02 -6.74
C THR A 243 -8.01 17.61 -6.16
N GLY A 244 -8.53 16.62 -6.89
CA GLY A 244 -8.49 15.23 -6.46
C GLY A 244 -7.08 14.69 -6.24
N ALA A 245 -6.11 15.13 -7.05
CA ALA A 245 -4.71 14.74 -6.86
C ALA A 245 -4.12 15.31 -5.56
N LEU A 246 -4.39 16.58 -5.26
CA LEU A 246 -3.97 17.18 -3.97
C LEU A 246 -4.61 16.45 -2.78
N LYS A 247 -5.87 16.03 -2.92
CA LYS A 247 -6.66 15.38 -1.86
C LYS A 247 -6.43 13.86 -1.73
N GLY A 248 -6.00 13.17 -2.77
CA GLY A 248 -6.00 11.70 -2.77
C GLY A 248 -4.79 11.02 -3.41
N MET A 249 -3.95 11.72 -4.19
CA MET A 249 -2.79 11.10 -4.81
C MET A 249 -1.58 11.08 -3.89
N ILE A 250 -0.79 10.03 -3.98
CA ILE A 250 0.48 9.86 -3.27
C ILE A 250 1.60 9.74 -4.30
N CYS A 251 2.66 10.53 -4.14
CA CYS A 251 3.81 10.53 -5.02
C CYS A 251 5.07 10.12 -4.23
N GLN A 252 5.64 8.97 -4.55
CA GLN A 252 6.82 8.46 -3.86
C GLN A 252 8.01 8.26 -4.82
N PRO A 253 9.20 8.76 -4.45
CA PRO A 253 10.42 8.44 -5.18
C PRO A 253 10.78 6.97 -4.99
N VAL A 254 11.22 6.31 -6.06
CA VAL A 254 11.67 4.92 -6.08
C VAL A 254 13.13 4.89 -6.46
N LYS A 255 13.97 4.33 -5.61
CA LYS A 255 15.41 4.23 -5.87
C LYS A 255 15.69 3.13 -6.91
N VAL A 256 16.38 3.49 -7.99
CA VAL A 256 16.82 2.58 -9.05
C VAL A 256 18.29 2.82 -9.32
N GLY A 257 19.15 1.98 -8.74
CA GLY A 257 20.60 2.20 -8.75
C GLY A 257 20.96 3.53 -8.07
N ASN A 258 21.58 4.44 -8.82
CA ASN A 258 21.97 5.78 -8.34
C ASN A 258 20.94 6.88 -8.68
N SER A 259 19.83 6.54 -9.34
CA SER A 259 18.78 7.47 -9.74
C SER A 259 17.46 7.20 -9.00
N TYR A 260 16.49 8.07 -9.20
CA TYR A 260 15.15 7.92 -8.66
C TYR A 260 14.12 8.00 -9.77
N ASP A 261 13.28 7.00 -9.85
CA ASP A 261 12.04 7.03 -10.58
C ASP A 261 10.89 7.49 -9.66
N LEU A 262 9.67 7.54 -10.17
CA LEU A 262 8.49 7.96 -9.41
C LEU A 262 7.42 6.87 -9.44
N LYS A 263 6.84 6.58 -8.28
CA LYS A 263 5.58 5.84 -8.18
C LYS A 263 4.45 6.74 -7.70
N LEU A 264 3.33 6.64 -8.39
CA LEU A 264 2.09 7.30 -8.01
C LEU A 264 1.12 6.23 -7.50
N PHE A 265 0.44 6.54 -6.40
CA PHE A 265 -0.64 5.72 -5.87
C PHE A 265 -1.89 6.59 -5.76
N VAL A 266 -2.97 6.10 -6.35
CA VAL A 266 -4.29 6.73 -6.23
C VAL A 266 -5.21 5.69 -5.62
N PRO A 267 -5.73 5.91 -4.40
CA PRO A 267 -6.69 5.01 -3.79
C PRO A 267 -7.95 4.87 -4.63
N ASP A 268 -8.43 3.64 -4.74
CA ASP A 268 -9.71 3.29 -5.35
C ASP A 268 -10.63 2.78 -4.23
N TYR A 269 -11.75 3.45 -4.04
CA TYR A 269 -12.71 3.13 -2.98
C TYR A 269 -13.96 2.49 -3.58
N ASN A 270 -14.46 1.43 -2.96
CA ASN A 270 -15.78 0.91 -3.30
C ASN A 270 -16.88 1.80 -2.74
N GLU A 271 -16.79 2.17 -1.47
CA GLU A 271 -17.68 3.15 -0.86
C GLU A 271 -17.02 3.80 0.36
N ILE A 272 -16.90 5.13 0.40
CA ILE A 272 -16.32 5.87 1.51
C ILE A 272 -16.94 7.27 1.64
N TYR A 273 -17.00 7.77 2.88
CA TYR A 273 -17.27 9.18 3.14
C TYR A 273 -16.05 10.04 2.80
N TYR A 274 -16.26 11.18 2.15
CA TYR A 274 -15.18 12.05 1.69
C TYR A 274 -14.33 12.60 2.84
N ASP A 275 -14.94 13.00 3.96
CA ASP A 275 -14.23 13.46 5.16
C ASP A 275 -13.33 12.36 5.74
N LYS A 276 -13.81 11.13 5.82
CA LYS A 276 -13.02 9.97 6.26
C LYS A 276 -11.88 9.65 5.30
N GLN A 277 -12.10 9.78 4.00
CA GLN A 277 -11.07 9.63 2.98
C GLN A 277 -9.95 10.67 3.19
N GLN A 278 -10.28 11.94 3.48
CA GLN A 278 -9.30 12.99 3.74
C GLN A 278 -8.49 12.70 5.02
N GLU A 279 -9.15 12.27 6.09
CA GLU A 279 -8.50 11.87 7.34
C GLU A 279 -7.53 10.70 7.11
N LEU A 280 -7.97 9.69 6.36
CA LEU A 280 -7.19 8.50 6.04
C LEU A 280 -5.92 8.85 5.25
N ILE A 281 -6.02 9.64 4.18
CA ILE A 281 -4.87 10.07 3.37
C ILE A 281 -3.89 10.90 4.20
N LYS A 282 -4.39 11.85 4.98
CA LYS A 282 -3.55 12.70 5.83
C LYS A 282 -2.75 11.89 6.84
N LYS A 283 -3.38 10.90 7.50
CA LYS A 283 -2.71 10.01 8.45
C LYS A 283 -1.75 9.06 7.75
N PHE A 284 -2.18 8.44 6.64
CA PHE A 284 -1.35 7.50 5.88
C PHE A 284 -0.04 8.13 5.39
N LYS A 285 -0.09 9.34 4.82
CA LYS A 285 1.09 10.03 4.28
C LYS A 285 2.18 10.32 5.33
N LYS A 286 1.84 10.33 6.62
CA LYS A 286 2.82 10.49 7.71
C LYS A 286 3.70 9.25 7.91
N TYR A 287 3.17 8.07 7.60
CA TYR A 287 3.80 6.78 7.91
C TYR A 287 4.31 6.03 6.68
N ILE A 288 4.29 6.67 5.51
CA ILE A 288 4.76 6.04 4.27
C ILE A 288 6.21 5.57 4.41
N LYS A 289 6.44 4.30 4.09
CA LYS A 289 7.76 3.65 4.12
C LYS A 289 8.08 3.00 2.78
N GLY A 290 9.38 2.77 2.57
CA GLY A 290 9.87 2.02 1.42
C GLY A 290 10.23 2.92 0.24
N ASN A 291 11.22 2.47 -0.52
CA ASN A 291 11.78 3.19 -1.65
C ASN A 291 12.14 2.29 -2.83
N THR A 292 11.80 0.99 -2.78
CA THR A 292 12.10 0.03 -3.84
C THR A 292 10.83 -0.40 -4.58
N PRO A 293 10.91 -0.75 -5.88
CA PRO A 293 9.74 -0.83 -6.77
C PRO A 293 8.64 -1.80 -6.35
N ILE A 294 9.00 -2.97 -5.79
CA ILE A 294 8.03 -4.03 -5.45
C ILE A 294 7.57 -3.86 -4.00
N LYS A 295 8.51 -3.65 -3.07
CA LYS A 295 8.17 -3.48 -1.65
C LYS A 295 7.21 -2.32 -1.41
N ILE A 296 7.39 -1.21 -2.13
CA ILE A 296 6.54 -0.03 -1.97
C ILE A 296 5.06 -0.34 -2.23
N ASP A 297 4.74 -1.20 -3.20
CA ASP A 297 3.36 -1.64 -3.46
C ASP A 297 2.78 -2.41 -2.27
N ILE A 298 3.57 -3.36 -1.76
CA ILE A 298 3.16 -4.23 -0.65
C ILE A 298 3.00 -3.42 0.64
N LEU A 299 3.99 -2.59 0.95
CA LEU A 299 4.01 -1.80 2.19
C LEU A 299 2.88 -0.77 2.20
N ASN A 300 2.64 -0.10 1.07
CA ASN A 300 1.60 0.92 0.99
C ASN A 300 0.20 0.33 1.20
N ILE A 301 -0.14 -0.78 0.53
CA ILE A 301 -1.48 -1.36 0.71
C ILE A 301 -1.69 -1.85 2.15
N MET A 302 -0.70 -2.51 2.75
CA MET A 302 -0.81 -2.99 4.13
C MET A 302 -0.91 -1.83 5.13
N LEU A 303 -0.08 -0.80 4.97
CA LEU A 303 -0.10 0.38 5.83
C LEU A 303 -1.42 1.17 5.68
N PHE A 304 -1.94 1.27 4.46
CA PHE A 304 -3.20 1.96 4.21
C PHE A 304 -4.39 1.26 4.87
N ILE A 305 -4.46 -0.06 4.73
CA ILE A 305 -5.46 -0.89 5.40
C ILE A 305 -5.35 -0.76 6.93
N LYS A 306 -4.13 -0.87 7.47
CA LYS A 306 -3.89 -0.68 8.90
C LYS A 306 -4.38 0.70 9.37
N THR A 307 -4.03 1.76 8.64
CA THR A 307 -4.45 3.13 8.97
C THR A 307 -5.97 3.27 8.93
N PHE A 308 -6.64 2.63 7.96
CA PHE A 308 -8.10 2.60 7.88
C PHE A 308 -8.72 1.92 9.11
N ILE A 309 -8.22 0.73 9.48
CA ILE A 309 -8.71 0.00 10.67
C ILE A 309 -8.51 0.83 11.96
N GLU A 310 -7.41 1.57 12.07
CA GLU A 310 -7.15 2.44 13.21
C GLU A 310 -8.08 3.66 13.29
N LEU A 311 -8.51 4.19 12.14
CA LEU A 311 -9.39 5.36 12.05
C LEU A 311 -10.87 5.03 12.16
N THR A 312 -11.21 3.76 11.97
CA THR A 312 -12.60 3.28 11.95
C THR A 312 -12.77 2.08 12.89
N PRO A 313 -12.59 2.27 14.22
CA PRO A 313 -12.65 1.15 15.18
C PRO A 313 -14.04 0.48 15.20
N GLU A 314 -15.10 1.21 14.83
CA GLU A 314 -16.47 0.73 14.73
C GLU A 314 -16.75 -0.08 13.46
N TYR A 315 -15.82 -0.10 12.48
CA TYR A 315 -16.02 -0.77 11.21
C TYR A 315 -16.16 -2.28 11.39
N LYS A 316 -17.17 -2.85 10.70
CA LYS A 316 -17.37 -4.30 10.60
C LYS A 316 -17.58 -4.70 9.16
N GLY A 317 -16.97 -5.80 8.76
CA GLY A 317 -17.05 -6.35 7.43
C GLY A 317 -15.70 -6.57 6.75
N CYS A 318 -15.73 -6.91 5.48
CA CYS A 318 -14.53 -7.02 4.65
C CYS A 318 -14.01 -5.64 4.27
N VAL A 319 -12.74 -5.35 4.58
CA VAL A 319 -12.13 -4.03 4.29
C VAL A 319 -12.18 -3.69 2.80
N LYS A 320 -12.13 -4.69 1.93
CA LYS A 320 -12.29 -4.53 0.47
C LYS A 320 -13.63 -3.90 0.07
N ASN A 321 -14.69 -4.05 0.88
CA ASN A 321 -15.98 -3.42 0.61
C ASN A 321 -15.91 -1.89 0.68
N THR A 322 -14.94 -1.33 1.39
CA THR A 322 -14.70 0.12 1.47
C THR A 322 -13.53 0.53 0.59
N ILE A 323 -12.39 -0.17 0.70
CA ILE A 323 -11.17 0.13 -0.04
C ILE A 323 -10.96 -0.97 -1.09
N ASN A 324 -11.20 -0.66 -2.36
CA ASN A 324 -10.93 -1.60 -3.45
C ASN A 324 -9.43 -1.86 -3.62
N GLY A 325 -8.60 -0.82 -3.44
CA GLY A 325 -7.14 -0.89 -3.54
C GLY A 325 -6.51 0.41 -3.99
N PHE A 326 -5.42 0.28 -4.76
CA PHE A 326 -4.70 1.40 -5.37
C PHE A 326 -4.52 1.21 -6.87
N TYR A 327 -4.64 2.28 -7.63
CA TYR A 327 -3.91 2.39 -8.88
C TYR A 327 -2.45 2.71 -8.58
N SER A 328 -1.55 1.81 -8.93
CA SER A 328 -0.09 1.98 -8.80
C SER A 328 0.50 2.26 -10.17
N VAL A 329 1.12 3.42 -10.32
CA VAL A 329 1.68 3.90 -11.58
C VAL A 329 3.17 4.06 -11.45
N TYR A 330 3.93 3.43 -12.34
CA TYR A 330 5.37 3.58 -12.38
C TYR A 330 5.77 4.54 -13.50
N GLN A 331 6.42 5.63 -13.12
CA GLN A 331 6.97 6.63 -14.03
C GLN A 331 8.49 6.60 -13.97
N LYS A 332 9.10 6.32 -15.12
CA LYS A 332 10.56 6.36 -15.27
C LYS A 332 10.99 7.79 -15.55
N ASP A 333 12.04 8.23 -14.87
CA ASP A 333 12.71 9.49 -15.17
C ASP A 333 13.68 9.29 -16.35
N LEU A 334 13.43 10.00 -17.42
CA LEU A 334 14.24 10.00 -18.65
C LEU A 334 15.07 11.29 -18.79
N GLY A 335 15.31 12.01 -17.70
CA GLY A 335 15.97 13.31 -17.66
C GLY A 335 14.99 14.45 -17.92
N GLN A 336 14.88 14.93 -19.15
CA GLN A 336 13.95 16.03 -19.47
C GLN A 336 12.46 15.61 -19.48
N ASN A 337 12.18 14.33 -19.61
CA ASN A 337 10.83 13.80 -19.68
C ASN A 337 10.64 12.64 -18.69
N LYS A 338 9.42 12.48 -18.21
CA LYS A 338 8.98 11.29 -17.47
C LYS A 338 8.07 10.46 -18.35
N ALA A 339 8.23 9.14 -18.34
CA ALA A 339 7.38 8.23 -19.08
C ALA A 339 6.65 7.28 -18.14
N VAL A 340 5.35 7.13 -18.33
CA VAL A 340 4.56 6.07 -17.68
C VAL A 340 4.97 4.74 -18.30
N VAL A 341 5.50 3.85 -17.48
CA VAL A 341 5.99 2.53 -17.91
C VAL A 341 4.96 1.45 -17.60
N ASN A 342 4.27 1.58 -16.48
CA ASN A 342 3.28 0.59 -16.04
C ASN A 342 2.18 1.25 -15.21
N ILE A 343 0.96 0.78 -15.40
CA ILE A 343 -0.21 1.08 -14.56
C ILE A 343 -0.75 -0.27 -14.10
N ALA A 344 -0.80 -0.48 -12.80
CA ALA A 344 -1.33 -1.69 -12.19
C ALA A 344 -2.36 -1.33 -11.12
N GLN A 345 -3.32 -2.20 -10.90
CA GLN A 345 -4.20 -2.11 -9.75
C GLN A 345 -3.73 -3.10 -8.67
N ILE A 346 -3.45 -2.59 -7.49
CA ILE A 346 -3.13 -3.38 -6.30
C ILE A 346 -4.41 -3.43 -5.47
N GLN A 347 -5.08 -4.55 -5.48
CA GLN A 347 -6.35 -4.71 -4.76
C GLN A 347 -6.12 -4.91 -3.26
N THR A 348 -7.11 -4.53 -2.47
CA THR A 348 -7.18 -4.90 -1.05
C THR A 348 -7.47 -6.39 -0.94
N PRO A 349 -6.76 -7.13 -0.07
CA PRO A 349 -7.06 -8.53 0.19
C PRO A 349 -8.49 -8.73 0.70
N ASP A 350 -9.18 -9.73 0.18
CA ASP A 350 -10.55 -10.08 0.59
C ASP A 350 -10.61 -10.89 1.89
N PHE A 351 -9.48 -11.43 2.33
CA PHE A 351 -9.37 -12.18 3.58
C PHE A 351 -9.26 -11.28 4.83
N ILE A 352 -9.16 -9.96 4.70
CA ILE A 352 -9.16 -9.05 5.85
C ILE A 352 -10.59 -8.70 6.22
N ILE A 353 -11.15 -9.51 7.14
CA ILE A 353 -12.52 -9.38 7.63
C ILE A 353 -12.48 -9.03 9.12
N ILE A 354 -13.26 -8.03 9.51
CA ILE A 354 -13.37 -7.53 10.88
C ILE A 354 -14.81 -7.75 11.33
N ASN A 355 -15.02 -8.65 12.28
CA ASN A 355 -16.34 -8.93 12.86
C ASN A 355 -16.45 -8.39 14.29
N THR A 356 -15.31 -8.32 14.99
CA THR A 356 -15.21 -7.93 16.40
C THR A 356 -14.09 -6.91 16.60
N GLU A 357 -14.06 -6.25 17.75
CA GLU A 357 -12.94 -5.40 18.15
C GLU A 357 -11.64 -6.21 18.30
N GLU A 358 -11.73 -7.45 18.73
CA GLU A 358 -10.58 -8.35 18.81
C GLU A 358 -10.00 -8.64 17.42
N ASP A 359 -10.84 -8.88 16.39
CA ASP A 359 -10.37 -9.00 15.01
C ASP A 359 -9.65 -7.74 14.54
N SER A 360 -10.18 -6.57 14.89
CA SER A 360 -9.56 -5.29 14.58
C SER A 360 -8.15 -5.17 15.17
N LEU A 361 -7.99 -5.50 16.46
CA LEU A 361 -6.69 -5.50 17.13
C LEU A 361 -5.73 -6.51 16.52
N GLN A 362 -6.17 -7.75 16.31
CA GLN A 362 -5.35 -8.81 15.72
C GLN A 362 -4.90 -8.48 14.30
N TRP A 363 -5.78 -7.91 13.45
CA TRP A 363 -5.38 -7.50 12.10
C TRP A 363 -4.36 -6.36 12.12
N ARG A 364 -4.48 -5.42 13.06
CA ARG A 364 -3.47 -4.35 13.22
C ARG A 364 -2.11 -4.93 13.58
N GLU A 365 -2.05 -5.86 14.55
CA GLU A 365 -0.81 -6.56 14.93
C GLU A 365 -0.22 -7.37 13.79
N ILE A 366 -1.06 -8.13 13.05
CA ILE A 366 -0.63 -8.91 11.89
C ILE A 366 -0.06 -8.00 10.81
N LEU A 367 -0.73 -6.89 10.49
CA LEU A 367 -0.26 -5.94 9.48
C LEU A 367 1.05 -5.28 9.89
N ASP A 368 1.22 -4.89 11.16
CA ASP A 368 2.49 -4.37 11.68
C ASP A 368 3.61 -5.39 11.55
N TYR A 369 3.32 -6.64 11.91
CA TYR A 369 4.28 -7.72 11.77
C TYR A 369 4.70 -7.93 10.31
N LEU A 370 3.73 -7.98 9.37
CA LEU A 370 4.00 -8.17 7.95
C LEU A 370 4.73 -6.98 7.33
N ILE A 371 4.37 -5.75 7.71
CA ILE A 371 5.08 -4.53 7.29
C ILE A 371 6.54 -4.62 7.73
N THR A 372 6.79 -5.01 8.98
CA THR A 372 8.14 -5.20 9.51
C THR A 372 8.88 -6.31 8.78
N LEU A 373 8.25 -7.47 8.56
CA LEU A 373 8.84 -8.61 7.87
C LEU A 373 9.26 -8.24 6.45
N ILE A 374 8.36 -7.62 5.68
CA ILE A 374 8.64 -7.24 4.27
C ILE A 374 9.67 -6.12 4.18
N SER A 375 9.63 -5.14 5.08
CA SER A 375 10.59 -4.03 5.07
C SER A 375 12.04 -4.52 5.22
N ARG A 376 12.27 -5.60 5.96
CA ARG A 376 13.58 -6.20 6.22
C ARG A 376 14.12 -7.06 5.07
N ILE A 377 13.31 -7.41 4.10
CA ILE A 377 13.75 -8.13 2.91
C ILE A 377 14.46 -7.14 1.97
N LYS A 378 15.68 -7.44 1.57
CA LYS A 378 16.41 -6.64 0.58
C LYS A 378 15.93 -7.03 -0.83
N GLU A 379 15.39 -6.06 -1.60
CA GLU A 379 14.83 -6.28 -2.94
C GLU A 379 15.94 -6.43 -3.98
N GLN A 380 16.58 -7.61 -4.00
CA GLN A 380 17.65 -7.93 -4.96
C GLN A 380 17.77 -9.46 -5.16
N GLY A 381 18.30 -9.88 -6.30
CA GLY A 381 18.50 -11.30 -6.61
C GLY A 381 17.19 -12.10 -6.53
N ASP A 382 17.23 -13.25 -5.88
CA ASP A 382 16.09 -14.16 -5.74
C ASP A 382 14.94 -13.56 -4.89
N ALA A 383 15.24 -12.57 -4.04
CA ALA A 383 14.21 -11.91 -3.23
C ALA A 383 13.18 -11.16 -4.09
N ILE A 384 13.53 -10.74 -5.30
CA ILE A 384 12.60 -10.14 -6.27
C ILE A 384 11.43 -11.09 -6.55
N GLN A 385 11.71 -12.37 -6.80
CA GLN A 385 10.67 -13.38 -7.10
C GLN A 385 9.80 -13.68 -5.87
N GLY A 386 10.39 -13.72 -4.69
CA GLY A 386 9.66 -13.86 -3.43
C GLY A 386 8.72 -12.68 -3.16
N LEU A 387 9.22 -11.46 -3.30
CA LEU A 387 8.43 -10.24 -3.12
C LEU A 387 7.31 -10.12 -4.17
N LEU A 388 7.57 -10.48 -5.44
CA LEU A 388 6.55 -10.53 -6.48
C LEU A 388 5.45 -11.55 -6.15
N ALA A 389 5.83 -12.73 -5.63
CA ALA A 389 4.85 -13.72 -5.19
C ALA A 389 3.99 -13.18 -4.03
N PHE A 390 4.58 -12.51 -3.06
CA PHE A 390 3.82 -11.90 -1.96
C PHE A 390 2.94 -10.74 -2.43
N ARG A 391 3.45 -9.88 -3.32
CA ARG A 391 2.66 -8.80 -3.94
C ARG A 391 1.44 -9.35 -4.68
N ASN A 392 1.63 -10.41 -5.47
CA ASN A 392 0.53 -11.06 -6.18
C ASN A 392 -0.48 -11.70 -5.22
N PHE A 393 -0.01 -12.32 -4.14
CA PHE A 393 -0.88 -12.84 -3.09
C PHE A 393 -1.74 -11.73 -2.47
N ILE A 394 -1.14 -10.63 -2.03
CA ILE A 394 -1.87 -9.50 -1.43
C ILE A 394 -2.88 -8.91 -2.41
N SER A 395 -2.51 -8.72 -3.69
CA SER A 395 -3.36 -8.05 -4.67
C SER A 395 -4.46 -8.90 -5.29
N SER A 396 -4.35 -10.23 -5.22
CA SER A 396 -5.32 -11.15 -5.86
C SER A 396 -5.88 -12.22 -4.94
N SER A 397 -5.45 -12.25 -3.67
CA SER A 397 -5.77 -13.30 -2.70
C SER A 397 -5.47 -14.72 -3.24
N ASN A 398 -4.47 -14.84 -4.13
CA ASN A 398 -4.14 -16.10 -4.78
C ASN A 398 -3.29 -16.99 -3.89
N ILE A 399 -3.83 -18.13 -3.47
CA ILE A 399 -3.18 -19.08 -2.56
C ILE A 399 -1.88 -19.69 -3.14
N ASP A 400 -1.81 -19.92 -4.44
CA ASP A 400 -0.59 -20.45 -5.06
C ASP A 400 0.57 -19.46 -4.99
N SER A 401 0.26 -18.16 -5.10
CA SER A 401 1.23 -17.07 -4.91
C SER A 401 1.71 -17.01 -3.46
N PHE A 402 0.81 -17.21 -2.49
CA PHE A 402 1.17 -17.35 -1.09
C PHE A 402 2.09 -18.55 -0.84
N PHE A 403 1.78 -19.72 -1.38
CA PHE A 403 2.63 -20.90 -1.27
C PHE A 403 3.99 -20.73 -1.95
N LYS A 404 4.05 -20.02 -3.09
CA LYS A 404 5.33 -19.65 -3.71
C LYS A 404 6.17 -18.79 -2.78
N PHE A 405 5.56 -17.80 -2.15
CA PHE A 405 6.23 -16.97 -1.17
C PHE A 405 6.73 -17.79 0.02
N CYS A 406 5.89 -18.62 0.63
CA CYS A 406 6.26 -19.41 1.81
C CYS A 406 7.44 -20.36 1.53
N ARG A 407 7.43 -21.05 0.37
CA ARG A 407 8.53 -21.93 -0.05
C ARG A 407 9.83 -21.17 -0.24
N TRP A 408 9.79 -20.04 -0.89
CA TRP A 408 10.95 -19.18 -1.07
C TRP A 408 11.41 -18.62 0.28
N TYR A 409 10.47 -18.12 1.11
CA TYR A 409 10.80 -17.45 2.34
C TYR A 409 11.42 -18.38 3.39
N SER A 410 11.01 -19.64 3.46
CA SER A 410 11.63 -20.62 4.35
C SER A 410 13.13 -20.82 4.04
N ILE A 411 13.49 -20.87 2.76
CA ILE A 411 14.88 -20.97 2.32
C ILE A 411 15.64 -19.66 2.64
N TYR A 412 15.06 -18.52 2.29
CA TYR A 412 15.64 -17.21 2.56
C TYR A 412 15.89 -16.98 4.06
N LEU A 413 14.91 -17.33 4.91
CA LEU A 413 15.03 -17.25 6.35
C LEU A 413 16.19 -18.10 6.87
N MET A 414 16.27 -19.37 6.45
CA MET A 414 17.35 -20.26 6.89
C MET A 414 18.72 -19.78 6.47
N GLN A 415 18.87 -19.25 5.25
CA GLN A 415 20.11 -18.65 4.76
C GLN A 415 20.49 -17.40 5.54
N ALA A 416 19.51 -16.55 5.84
CA ALA A 416 19.73 -15.33 6.62
C ALA A 416 20.18 -15.65 8.05
N LEU A 417 19.49 -16.59 8.71
CA LEU A 417 19.83 -17.00 10.07
C LEU A 417 21.19 -17.71 10.15
N ALA A 418 21.60 -18.44 9.11
CA ALA A 418 22.90 -19.09 9.04
C ALA A 418 24.07 -18.10 9.04
N VAL A 419 23.84 -16.86 8.59
CA VAL A 419 24.82 -15.75 8.63
C VAL A 419 24.46 -14.71 9.70
N GLU A 420 23.76 -15.16 10.74
CA GLU A 420 23.42 -14.39 11.95
C GLU A 420 22.56 -13.12 11.71
N LYS A 421 21.82 -13.08 10.61
CA LYS A 421 20.86 -11.99 10.33
C LYS A 421 19.57 -12.19 11.11
N TYR A 422 19.64 -12.14 12.43
CA TYR A 422 18.50 -12.38 13.33
C TYR A 422 17.40 -11.31 13.24
N TYR A 423 17.63 -10.22 12.54
CA TYR A 423 16.63 -9.21 12.23
C TYR A 423 15.59 -9.70 11.20
N ILE A 424 15.90 -10.74 10.40
CA ILE A 424 14.92 -11.37 9.52
C ILE A 424 13.93 -12.19 10.36
N LEU A 425 12.63 -11.91 10.21
CA LEU A 425 11.59 -12.50 11.06
C LEU A 425 11.03 -13.79 10.43
N PRO A 426 10.73 -14.84 11.22
CA PRO A 426 9.95 -15.98 10.75
C PRO A 426 8.51 -15.55 10.45
N ILE A 427 7.75 -16.33 9.68
CA ILE A 427 6.31 -16.06 9.47
C ILE A 427 5.56 -16.32 10.79
N SER A 428 4.58 -15.46 11.12
CA SER A 428 3.76 -15.64 12.31
C SER A 428 2.75 -16.79 12.15
N PRO A 429 2.64 -17.73 13.10
CA PRO A 429 1.62 -18.77 13.08
C PRO A 429 0.19 -18.23 13.11
N ILE A 430 -0.05 -17.11 13.81
CA ILE A 430 -1.37 -16.47 13.89
C ILE A 430 -1.79 -15.98 12.50
N PHE A 431 -0.87 -15.33 11.78
CA PHE A 431 -1.13 -14.91 10.41
C PHE A 431 -1.45 -16.11 9.50
N LEU A 432 -0.66 -17.20 9.58
CA LEU A 432 -0.91 -18.41 8.79
C LEU A 432 -2.30 -18.98 9.06
N THR A 433 -2.69 -19.10 10.32
CA THR A 433 -4.01 -19.63 10.70
C THR A 433 -5.15 -18.80 10.15
N LYS A 434 -5.06 -17.46 10.25
CA LYS A 434 -6.09 -16.57 9.68
C LYS A 434 -6.16 -16.71 8.16
N ILE A 435 -5.04 -16.70 7.46
CA ILE A 435 -5.01 -16.81 5.99
C ILE A 435 -5.57 -18.16 5.54
N ILE A 436 -5.13 -19.26 6.14
CA ILE A 436 -5.59 -20.60 5.75
C ILE A 436 -7.11 -20.74 5.88
N LYS A 437 -7.67 -20.26 6.99
CA LYS A 437 -9.12 -20.28 7.24
C LYS A 437 -9.92 -19.51 6.17
N HIS A 438 -9.41 -18.39 5.67
CA HIS A 438 -10.08 -17.57 4.65
C HIS A 438 -9.83 -18.04 3.21
N MET A 439 -8.79 -18.84 2.98
CA MET A 439 -8.44 -19.36 1.65
C MET A 439 -9.03 -20.73 1.33
N GLU A 440 -9.84 -21.28 2.21
CA GLU A 440 -10.52 -22.54 1.99
C GLU A 440 -11.57 -22.42 0.88
N THR A 441 -11.65 -23.46 0.05
CA THR A 441 -12.69 -23.63 -0.96
C THR A 441 -13.53 -24.87 -0.65
N GLU A 442 -14.68 -25.01 -1.28
CA GLU A 442 -15.53 -26.21 -1.12
C GLU A 442 -14.79 -27.53 -1.42
N ASN A 443 -13.80 -27.47 -2.33
CA ASN A 443 -13.05 -28.63 -2.78
C ASN A 443 -11.72 -28.85 -2.04
N ILE A 444 -11.18 -27.86 -1.32
CA ILE A 444 -9.88 -27.95 -0.63
C ILE A 444 -10.01 -27.36 0.77
N LYS A 445 -10.11 -28.24 1.75
CA LYS A 445 -10.12 -27.88 3.17
C LYS A 445 -8.69 -27.83 3.69
N LEU A 446 -8.05 -26.69 3.61
CA LEU A 446 -6.68 -26.48 4.06
C LEU A 446 -6.54 -26.68 5.58
N SER A 447 -7.58 -26.35 6.34
CA SER A 447 -7.63 -26.58 7.80
C SER A 447 -7.54 -28.06 8.12
N GLU A 448 -8.14 -28.95 7.33
CA GLU A 448 -8.03 -30.39 7.56
C GLU A 448 -6.57 -30.88 7.51
N ILE A 449 -5.75 -30.27 6.62
CA ILE A 449 -4.32 -30.59 6.56
C ILE A 449 -3.59 -30.01 7.77
N THR A 450 -3.81 -28.72 8.08
CA THR A 450 -3.05 -28.03 9.12
C THR A 450 -3.46 -28.43 10.53
N GLU A 451 -4.67 -28.93 10.72
CA GLU A 451 -5.16 -29.46 12.00
C GLU A 451 -4.82 -30.94 12.23
N ASN A 452 -4.40 -31.66 11.19
CA ASN A 452 -3.99 -33.05 11.30
C ASN A 452 -2.81 -33.19 12.27
N GLU A 453 -2.91 -34.14 13.21
CA GLU A 453 -1.89 -34.34 14.26
C GLU A 453 -0.53 -34.74 13.67
N GLY A 454 -0.50 -35.59 12.65
CA GLY A 454 0.73 -35.96 11.96
C GLY A 454 1.40 -34.76 11.31
N PHE A 455 0.63 -33.91 10.63
CA PHE A 455 1.13 -32.67 10.05
C PHE A 455 1.72 -31.73 11.13
N LYS A 456 0.98 -31.51 12.23
CA LYS A 456 1.42 -30.67 13.36
C LYS A 456 2.71 -31.17 13.98
N SER A 457 2.83 -32.49 14.19
CA SER A 457 4.02 -33.11 14.78
C SER A 457 5.24 -32.97 13.89
N ILE A 458 5.08 -33.21 12.58
CA ILE A 458 6.17 -33.06 11.61
C ILE A 458 6.56 -31.56 11.47
N ALA A 459 5.61 -30.63 11.35
CA ALA A 459 5.89 -29.20 11.31
C ALA A 459 6.65 -28.72 12.57
N LYS A 460 6.27 -29.22 13.75
CA LYS A 460 6.97 -28.95 15.02
C LYS A 460 8.39 -29.54 15.03
N ALA A 461 8.58 -30.74 14.49
CA ALA A 461 9.90 -31.38 14.39
C ALA A 461 10.82 -30.61 13.45
N ILE A 462 10.30 -30.17 12.29
CA ILE A 462 11.03 -29.28 11.34
C ILE A 462 11.48 -28.02 12.07
N ARG A 463 10.58 -27.33 12.78
CA ARG A 463 10.88 -26.10 13.53
C ARG A 463 11.96 -26.32 14.59
N LYS A 464 11.86 -27.43 15.33
CA LYS A 464 12.85 -27.81 16.35
C LYS A 464 14.20 -28.25 15.77
N SER A 465 14.26 -28.62 14.51
CA SER A 465 15.49 -29.00 13.80
C SER A 465 16.10 -27.85 12.99
N THR A 466 15.45 -26.70 12.91
CA THR A 466 15.82 -25.57 12.04
C THR A 466 15.76 -24.24 12.78
N VAL A 467 14.69 -23.49 12.61
CA VAL A 467 14.54 -22.09 13.08
C VAL A 467 14.77 -21.96 14.58
N LEU A 468 14.21 -22.85 15.39
CA LEU A 468 14.34 -22.75 16.85
C LEU A 468 15.79 -22.89 17.31
N LEU A 469 16.55 -23.81 16.69
CA LEU A 469 17.97 -24.00 17.03
C LEU A 469 18.84 -22.81 16.59
N GLN A 470 18.45 -22.09 15.55
CA GLN A 470 19.17 -20.88 15.11
C GLN A 470 19.10 -19.76 16.15
N TYR A 471 17.97 -19.63 16.88
CA TYR A 471 17.83 -18.68 17.97
C TYR A 471 18.37 -19.20 19.32
N THR A 472 18.87 -20.44 19.38
CA THR A 472 19.52 -20.99 20.56
C THR A 472 21.03 -20.75 20.45
N PRO A 473 21.69 -20.16 21.47
CA PRO A 473 23.15 -20.00 21.47
C PRO A 473 23.87 -21.31 21.18
N ALA A 474 24.99 -21.26 20.47
CA ALA A 474 25.68 -22.45 19.96
C ALA A 474 26.07 -23.43 21.09
N GLU A 475 26.52 -22.90 22.23
CA GLU A 475 26.89 -23.64 23.44
C GLU A 475 25.72 -24.37 24.09
N ASN A 476 24.48 -23.94 23.87
CA ASN A 476 23.25 -24.50 24.44
C ASN A 476 22.52 -25.44 23.47
N ARG A 477 23.06 -25.69 22.28
CA ARG A 477 22.43 -26.55 21.28
C ARG A 477 22.70 -28.03 21.56
N SER A 478 21.61 -28.77 21.79
CA SER A 478 21.68 -30.24 21.97
C SER A 478 21.60 -31.01 20.66
N PHE A 479 21.32 -30.34 19.53
CA PHE A 479 21.12 -30.94 18.22
C PHE A 479 21.75 -30.10 17.13
N GLU A 480 22.11 -30.73 16.01
CA GLU A 480 22.62 -30.06 14.83
C GLU A 480 21.49 -29.38 14.02
N ILE A 481 21.79 -28.23 13.40
CA ILE A 481 20.83 -27.50 12.57
C ILE A 481 20.78 -28.11 11.18
N ARG A 482 19.57 -28.42 10.71
CA ARG A 482 19.34 -28.95 9.36
C ARG A 482 19.12 -27.83 8.35
N TYR A 483 20.20 -27.19 7.92
CA TYR A 483 20.17 -26.03 7.01
C TYR A 483 19.49 -26.29 5.68
N GLY A 484 19.69 -27.47 5.07
CA GLY A 484 19.14 -27.84 3.73
C GLY A 484 17.66 -28.24 3.72
N LEU A 485 17.03 -28.39 4.88
CA LEU A 485 15.71 -29.01 5.00
C LEU A 485 14.61 -28.26 4.23
N ALA A 486 14.69 -26.93 4.13
CA ALA A 486 13.75 -26.12 3.37
C ALA A 486 13.81 -26.39 1.86
N GLN A 487 15.04 -26.51 1.29
CA GLN A 487 15.25 -26.87 -0.11
C GLN A 487 14.77 -28.28 -0.41
N GLU A 488 15.04 -29.21 0.49
CA GLU A 488 14.63 -30.63 0.32
C GLU A 488 13.11 -30.75 0.31
N ILE A 489 12.38 -30.12 1.24
CA ILE A 489 10.92 -30.08 1.24
C ILE A 489 10.40 -29.53 -0.09
N GLN A 490 10.96 -28.40 -0.58
CA GLN A 490 10.55 -27.80 -1.83
C GLN A 490 10.79 -28.72 -3.04
N ASN A 491 11.92 -29.41 -3.10
CA ASN A 491 12.29 -30.26 -4.22
C ASN A 491 11.54 -31.59 -4.20
N LYS A 492 11.50 -32.26 -3.05
CA LYS A 492 10.92 -33.60 -2.90
C LYS A 492 9.38 -33.57 -2.96
N SER A 493 8.73 -32.50 -2.52
CA SER A 493 7.26 -32.37 -2.58
C SER A 493 6.67 -32.34 -3.99
N ARG A 494 7.50 -32.29 -5.04
CA ARG A 494 7.05 -32.40 -6.45
C ARG A 494 6.53 -33.80 -6.82
N SER A 495 7.04 -34.82 -6.16
CA SER A 495 6.63 -36.22 -6.34
C SER A 495 6.14 -36.80 -5.02
N LYS A 496 4.99 -37.48 -5.02
CA LYS A 496 4.42 -38.09 -3.82
C LYS A 496 5.37 -39.11 -3.20
N THR A 497 5.92 -40.02 -4.04
CA THR A 497 6.83 -41.06 -3.59
C THR A 497 8.11 -40.48 -2.99
N ASP A 498 8.75 -39.54 -3.70
CA ASP A 498 9.97 -38.91 -3.19
C ASP A 498 9.72 -38.15 -1.90
N PHE A 499 8.55 -37.51 -1.78
CA PHE A 499 8.19 -36.76 -0.58
C PHE A 499 7.91 -37.66 0.62
N ALA A 500 7.18 -38.78 0.41
CA ALA A 500 6.92 -39.76 1.47
C ALA A 500 8.22 -40.38 1.97
N THR A 501 9.12 -40.79 1.06
CA THR A 501 10.44 -41.34 1.40
C THR A 501 11.26 -40.30 2.19
N PHE A 502 11.36 -39.08 1.70
CA PHE A 502 12.10 -38.02 2.36
C PHE A 502 11.59 -37.71 3.77
N ILE A 503 10.26 -37.63 3.96
CA ILE A 503 9.66 -37.43 5.27
C ILE A 503 9.91 -38.62 6.20
N GLY A 504 9.84 -39.84 5.68
CA GLY A 504 10.18 -41.06 6.44
C GLY A 504 11.63 -41.02 6.94
N ASP A 505 12.59 -40.71 6.08
CA ASP A 505 14.02 -40.56 6.41
C ASP A 505 14.25 -39.44 7.44
N PHE A 506 13.57 -38.29 7.26
CA PHE A 506 13.61 -37.19 8.22
C PHE A 506 13.11 -37.63 9.59
N ILE A 507 11.95 -38.30 9.67
CA ILE A 507 11.37 -38.78 10.95
C ILE A 507 12.29 -39.82 11.60
N GLY A 508 12.79 -40.79 10.84
CA GLY A 508 13.69 -41.79 11.36
C GLY A 508 14.95 -41.18 11.98
N SER A 509 15.61 -40.29 11.25
CA SER A 509 16.80 -39.60 11.75
C SER A 509 16.49 -38.67 12.94
N TYR A 510 15.35 -37.95 12.93
CA TYR A 510 14.92 -37.09 14.05
C TYR A 510 14.65 -37.88 15.32
N ASN A 511 13.93 -39.02 15.22
CA ASN A 511 13.64 -39.88 16.37
C ASN A 511 14.90 -40.54 16.91
N ALA A 512 15.80 -41.02 16.05
CA ALA A 512 17.07 -41.63 16.49
C ALA A 512 17.98 -40.61 17.20
N GLU A 513 18.11 -39.40 16.70
CA GLU A 513 18.85 -38.32 17.39
C GLU A 513 18.23 -38.01 18.77
N THR A 514 16.89 -37.99 18.85
CA THR A 514 16.17 -37.72 20.10
C THR A 514 16.41 -38.81 21.14
N ALA A 515 16.38 -40.09 20.72
CA ALA A 515 16.67 -41.23 21.59
C ALA A 515 18.12 -41.18 22.12
N ARG A 516 19.10 -40.96 21.22
CA ARG A 516 20.53 -40.84 21.62
C ARG A 516 20.77 -39.69 22.60
N ALA A 517 20.11 -38.54 22.38
CA ALA A 517 20.23 -37.41 23.31
C ALA A 517 19.67 -37.75 24.67
N LYS A 518 18.52 -38.45 24.73
CA LYS A 518 17.93 -38.93 26.00
C LYS A 518 18.84 -39.92 26.72
N GLU A 519 19.42 -40.88 26.00
CA GLU A 519 20.38 -41.85 26.56
C GLU A 519 21.61 -41.13 27.16
N LYS A 520 22.09 -40.07 26.48
CA LYS A 520 23.27 -39.31 26.91
C LYS A 520 23.01 -38.40 28.12
N THR A 521 21.85 -37.75 28.15
CA THR A 521 21.53 -36.69 29.15
C THR A 521 20.61 -37.15 30.25
N GLY A 522 19.89 -38.25 30.06
CA GLY A 522 18.80 -38.70 30.98
C GLY A 522 17.49 -37.90 30.80
N GLU A 523 17.49 -36.84 29.97
CA GLU A 523 16.38 -35.90 29.85
C GLU A 523 15.65 -36.02 28.52
N ASN A 524 14.34 -35.79 28.50
CA ASN A 524 13.54 -35.70 27.28
C ASN A 524 13.64 -34.29 26.68
N LEU A 525 14.70 -34.00 25.92
CA LEU A 525 14.93 -32.67 25.34
C LEU A 525 13.91 -32.30 24.24
N ARG A 526 13.35 -33.28 23.54
CA ARG A 526 12.26 -33.08 22.55
C ARG A 526 11.43 -34.37 22.40
N ALA A 527 10.15 -34.20 22.00
CA ALA A 527 9.26 -35.35 21.78
C ALA A 527 9.62 -36.06 20.47
N ILE A 528 9.53 -37.39 20.44
CA ILE A 528 9.57 -38.21 19.22
C ILE A 528 8.25 -38.10 18.46
N ILE A 529 8.29 -38.36 17.15
CA ILE A 529 7.10 -38.51 16.31
C ILE A 529 6.64 -39.97 16.41
N LYS A 530 5.38 -40.18 16.80
CA LYS A 530 4.80 -41.51 17.04
C LYS A 530 4.28 -42.16 15.77
N ASP A 531 4.19 -43.49 15.73
CA ASP A 531 3.69 -44.24 14.59
C ASP A 531 2.28 -43.84 14.15
N GLU A 532 1.40 -43.51 15.10
CA GLU A 532 0.05 -43.01 14.82
C GLU A 532 0.06 -41.66 14.08
N GLU A 533 0.99 -40.76 14.47
CA GLU A 533 1.14 -39.46 13.82
C GLU A 533 1.70 -39.61 12.40
N ILE A 534 2.62 -40.56 12.20
CA ILE A 534 3.16 -40.93 10.88
C ILE A 534 2.04 -41.45 9.98
N LYS A 535 1.22 -42.38 10.49
CA LYS A 535 0.08 -42.93 9.76
C LYS A 535 -0.90 -41.82 9.32
N LYS A 536 -1.29 -40.93 10.25
CA LYS A 536 -2.17 -39.78 9.93
C LYS A 536 -1.58 -38.87 8.87
N PHE A 537 -0.26 -38.67 8.86
CA PHE A 537 0.40 -37.88 7.82
C PHE A 537 0.42 -38.57 6.45
N VAL A 538 0.65 -39.87 6.41
CA VAL A 538 0.59 -40.65 5.17
C VAL A 538 -0.81 -40.57 4.56
N GLU A 539 -1.86 -40.71 5.37
CA GLU A 539 -3.25 -40.55 4.93
C GLU A 539 -3.51 -39.18 4.29
N LEU A 540 -2.87 -38.09 4.76
CA LEU A 540 -2.93 -36.80 4.08
C LEU A 540 -2.29 -36.81 2.68
N LEU A 541 -1.16 -37.50 2.51
CA LEU A 541 -0.50 -37.65 1.19
C LEU A 541 -1.29 -38.53 0.22
N ASP A 542 -2.19 -39.39 0.72
CA ASP A 542 -3.13 -40.11 -0.08
C ASP A 542 -4.29 -39.26 -0.58
N LYS A 543 -4.73 -38.33 0.25
CA LYS A 543 -5.89 -37.47 0.01
C LYS A 543 -5.53 -36.18 -0.75
N TYR A 544 -4.37 -35.57 -0.46
CA TYR A 544 -3.98 -34.25 -0.96
C TYR A 544 -2.68 -34.31 -1.80
N PRO A 545 -2.53 -33.40 -2.80
CA PRO A 545 -1.28 -33.34 -3.56
C PRO A 545 -0.07 -33.06 -2.66
N SER A 546 0.99 -33.83 -2.82
CA SER A 546 2.24 -33.70 -2.02
C SER A 546 2.82 -32.29 -2.07
N ARG A 547 2.69 -31.61 -3.22
CA ARG A 547 3.12 -30.21 -3.38
C ARG A 547 2.35 -29.23 -2.48
N LEU A 548 1.05 -29.47 -2.27
CA LEU A 548 0.23 -28.67 -1.35
C LEU A 548 0.67 -28.90 0.09
N VAL A 549 0.76 -30.17 0.51
CA VAL A 549 1.21 -30.54 1.86
C VAL A 549 2.63 -30.02 2.14
N GLY A 550 3.55 -30.15 1.17
CA GLY A 550 4.91 -29.63 1.28
C GLY A 550 4.97 -28.09 1.36
N SER A 551 4.08 -27.38 0.66
CA SER A 551 3.98 -25.91 0.76
C SER A 551 3.50 -25.48 2.14
N LEU A 552 2.51 -26.16 2.71
CA LEU A 552 2.03 -25.92 4.07
C LEU A 552 3.12 -26.27 5.09
N LEU A 553 3.87 -27.35 4.90
CA LEU A 553 5.02 -27.68 5.77
C LEU A 553 6.12 -26.60 5.69
N SER A 554 6.39 -26.04 4.50
CA SER A 554 7.31 -24.91 4.36
C SER A 554 6.82 -23.67 5.08
N ALA A 555 5.50 -23.43 5.14
CA ALA A 555 4.92 -22.32 5.90
C ALA A 555 4.99 -22.57 7.42
N TYR A 556 4.43 -23.69 7.89
CA TYR A 556 4.27 -23.96 9.33
C TYR A 556 5.54 -24.48 10.01
N GLY A 557 6.37 -25.23 9.29
CA GLY A 557 7.61 -25.81 9.81
C GLY A 557 8.69 -24.77 10.13
N PHE A 558 8.66 -23.63 9.44
CA PHE A 558 9.59 -22.52 9.64
C PHE A 558 8.93 -21.31 10.31
N ALA A 559 7.67 -21.41 10.69
CA ALA A 559 6.96 -20.37 11.42
C ALA A 559 7.36 -20.38 12.91
N LEU A 560 7.52 -19.17 13.48
CA LEU A 560 7.82 -19.01 14.91
C LEU A 560 7.14 -17.77 15.44
N GLU A 561 6.53 -17.89 16.62
CA GLU A 561 6.02 -16.74 17.35
C GLU A 561 7.15 -16.15 18.19
N LYS A 562 7.56 -14.92 17.90
CA LYS A 562 8.46 -14.16 18.77
C LYS A 562 7.63 -13.36 19.77
N LYS A 563 7.94 -13.48 21.06
CA LYS A 563 7.30 -12.67 22.09
C LYS A 563 7.65 -11.19 21.89
N SER A 564 6.68 -10.30 22.07
CA SER A 564 6.77 -8.86 21.81
C SER A 564 7.90 -8.12 22.54
N SER A 565 8.38 -8.64 23.67
CA SER A 565 9.46 -8.02 24.45
C SER A 565 10.82 -7.96 23.75
N ASN A 566 11.01 -8.67 22.62
CA ASN A 566 12.27 -8.67 21.87
C ASN A 566 12.19 -7.91 20.53
N TYR A 567 11.03 -7.28 20.22
CA TYR A 567 10.89 -6.53 18.95
C TYR A 567 11.65 -5.21 18.97
N ASP A 568 11.65 -4.52 20.10
CA ASP A 568 12.25 -3.18 20.22
C ASP A 568 13.77 -3.21 20.22
N GLU A 569 14.40 -4.30 20.72
CA GLU A 569 15.86 -4.40 20.77
C GLU A 569 16.51 -4.81 19.41
N GLN A 570 15.77 -5.47 18.51
CA GLN A 570 16.31 -5.96 17.23
C GLN A 570 15.89 -5.15 15.99
N ILE A 571 15.01 -4.17 16.14
CA ILE A 571 14.66 -3.21 15.08
C ILE A 571 15.90 -2.38 14.68
N THR A 572 16.90 -2.38 15.55
CA THR A 572 18.10 -1.54 15.51
C THR A 572 19.07 -1.82 14.36
N GLU A 573 19.15 -3.03 13.85
CA GLU A 573 20.21 -3.38 12.88
C GLU A 573 19.82 -3.22 11.39
N SER A 574 18.53 -3.06 11.07
CA SER A 574 18.08 -3.12 9.67
C SER A 574 17.88 -1.77 8.97
N GLU A 575 17.90 -0.66 9.70
CA GLU A 575 17.71 0.68 9.11
C GLU A 575 19.02 1.31 8.62
N GLU A 576 20.18 0.79 8.97
CA GLU A 576 21.48 1.28 8.50
C GLU A 576 21.88 0.78 7.10
N GLU A 577 21.27 -0.30 6.58
CA GLU A 577 21.54 -0.83 5.23
C GLU A 577 20.50 -0.40 4.17
N LEU A 578 19.51 0.41 4.54
CA LEU A 578 18.49 0.97 3.65
C LEU A 578 18.66 2.47 3.43
#